data_0c85bd9b6ddff01ad1abfb60cdd858b5
#
_entry.id   0c85bd9b6ddff01ad1abfb60cdd858b5
#
_cell.length_a   1.000
_cell.length_b   1.000
_cell.length_c   1.000
_cell.angle_alpha   90.00
_cell.angle_beta   90.00
_cell.angle_gamma   90.00
#
_symmetry.space_group_name_H-M   'P 1'
#
loop_
_entity.id
_entity.type
_entity.pdbx_description
1 polymer ?
#
loop_
_entity_poly.entity_id
_entity_poly.type
_entity_poly.pdbx_seq_one_letter_code
_entity_poly.pdbx_strand_id
1 'polypeptide(L)'
;MIIKDYAYGTFCIEEKVVKELLASKPLQRIKQISQQGLPAELDRSRPLNYSRYEHSVGVMLLLRKLGANEEEQLAGLLHDISHTPFSHTADMLFGSYAEQGLQDSLHESYFKNNEVEAILKRRGYDTSRISNPELFSLLERKSPDLCADRLDYSLRDLAYAKQIDPKEEVRHLLNLNGEIVFDSEEHAIKYGKLFIYLEREFYANRDNIARRYAFAIALKYALDKGIISKEELLFGVDKDIINKINDSGIREITSILNALRKDDFEVREGSLELKAKPRYVNPKFLDSGRISTAMEASPSYRELVENSIKEDTVGYRVKIRAGDVEIG
;
A
#
# COMPACT_ATOMS: atom_id res chain seq x y z
N MET A 1 2.83 -26.52 3.75
CA MET A 1 3.85 -25.47 3.43
C MET A 1 3.98 -24.57 4.65
N ILE A 2 5.20 -24.17 5.01
CA ILE A 2 5.40 -23.25 6.14
C ILE A 2 5.65 -21.86 5.57
N ILE A 3 4.89 -20.88 6.05
CA ILE A 3 5.12 -19.45 5.82
C ILE A 3 5.66 -18.83 7.12
N LYS A 4 6.79 -18.14 7.01
CA LYS A 4 7.34 -17.34 8.10
C LYS A 4 7.16 -15.87 7.75
N ASP A 5 6.34 -15.18 8.51
CA ASP A 5 6.10 -13.76 8.37
C ASP A 5 6.66 -13.00 9.58
N TYR A 6 7.36 -11.90 9.35
CA TYR A 6 7.99 -11.18 10.45
C TYR A 6 6.98 -10.46 11.34
N ALA A 7 5.83 -10.04 10.77
CA ALA A 7 4.77 -9.36 11.52
C ALA A 7 3.87 -10.32 12.29
N TYR A 8 3.61 -11.50 11.71
CA TYR A 8 2.56 -12.39 12.24
C TYR A 8 3.09 -13.73 12.78
N GLY A 9 4.35 -14.07 12.53
CA GLY A 9 4.96 -15.31 12.99
C GLY A 9 4.95 -16.44 11.97
N THR A 10 4.83 -17.70 12.45
CA THR A 10 4.96 -18.89 11.60
C THR A 10 3.61 -19.59 11.46
N PHE A 11 3.22 -19.90 10.23
CA PHE A 11 1.98 -20.57 9.88
C PHE A 11 2.24 -21.83 9.07
N CYS A 12 1.51 -22.91 9.40
CA CYS A 12 1.43 -24.08 8.54
C CYS A 12 0.21 -23.93 7.62
N ILE A 13 0.46 -23.87 6.32
CA ILE A 13 -0.59 -23.79 5.29
C ILE A 13 -0.85 -25.20 4.77
N GLU A 14 -2.04 -25.70 5.00
CA GLU A 14 -2.46 -27.06 4.59
C GLU A 14 -3.40 -27.00 3.38
N GLU A 15 -4.13 -25.92 3.23
CA GLU A 15 -5.14 -25.69 2.21
C GLU A 15 -4.53 -25.74 0.81
N LYS A 16 -5.05 -26.64 -0.02
CA LYS A 16 -4.57 -26.83 -1.39
C LYS A 16 -4.78 -25.59 -2.25
N VAL A 17 -5.93 -24.90 -2.08
CA VAL A 17 -6.25 -23.67 -2.81
C VAL A 17 -5.22 -22.58 -2.55
N VAL A 18 -4.86 -22.34 -1.29
CA VAL A 18 -3.85 -21.33 -0.91
C VAL A 18 -2.50 -21.66 -1.55
N LYS A 19 -2.07 -22.93 -1.51
CA LYS A 19 -0.80 -23.35 -2.11
C LYS A 19 -0.78 -23.13 -3.63
N GLU A 20 -1.87 -23.44 -4.33
CA GLU A 20 -2.00 -23.22 -5.76
C GLU A 20 -2.02 -21.74 -6.11
N LEU A 21 -2.77 -20.93 -5.37
CA LEU A 21 -2.81 -19.47 -5.56
C LEU A 21 -1.43 -18.84 -5.33
N LEU A 22 -0.74 -19.17 -4.25
CA LEU A 22 0.61 -18.67 -3.97
C LEU A 22 1.62 -19.02 -5.08
N ALA A 23 1.42 -20.13 -5.79
CA ALA A 23 2.27 -20.53 -6.92
C ALA A 23 1.82 -19.92 -8.27
N SER A 24 0.65 -19.30 -8.32
CA SER A 24 0.07 -18.75 -9.54
C SER A 24 0.86 -17.56 -10.11
N LYS A 25 0.83 -17.39 -11.44
CA LYS A 25 1.53 -16.28 -12.11
C LYS A 25 1.13 -14.90 -11.59
N PRO A 26 -0.18 -14.60 -11.34
CA PRO A 26 -0.56 -13.30 -10.78
C PRO A 26 0.09 -13.02 -9.42
N LEU A 27 0.09 -13.98 -8.50
CA LEU A 27 0.73 -13.83 -7.19
C LEU A 27 2.26 -13.71 -7.33
N GLN A 28 2.89 -14.51 -8.21
CA GLN A 28 4.34 -14.43 -8.45
C GLN A 28 4.73 -13.11 -9.16
N ARG A 29 3.84 -12.52 -9.97
CA ARG A 29 4.05 -11.20 -10.58
C ARG A 29 4.15 -10.10 -9.50
N ILE A 30 3.20 -10.03 -8.58
CA ILE A 30 3.20 -8.97 -7.54
C ILE A 30 4.32 -9.14 -6.50
N LYS A 31 5.04 -10.27 -6.52
CA LYS A 31 6.30 -10.43 -5.78
C LYS A 31 7.42 -9.53 -6.29
N GLN A 32 7.30 -9.07 -7.54
CA GLN A 32 8.24 -8.17 -8.20
C GLN A 32 7.71 -6.73 -8.30
N ILE A 33 6.66 -6.40 -7.55
CA ILE A 33 6.09 -5.06 -7.45
C ILE A 33 6.29 -4.57 -6.01
N SER A 34 6.95 -3.43 -5.87
CA SER A 34 7.17 -2.78 -4.57
C SER A 34 5.86 -2.22 -4.00
N GLN A 35 5.63 -2.41 -2.69
CA GLN A 35 4.49 -1.84 -1.99
C GLN A 35 4.51 -0.31 -2.02
N GLN A 36 5.69 0.30 -1.96
CA GLN A 36 5.85 1.73 -1.71
C GLN A 36 5.77 2.63 -2.96
N GLY A 37 5.58 2.07 -4.13
CA GLY A 37 5.43 2.83 -5.38
C GLY A 37 6.71 3.44 -5.95
N LEU A 38 7.76 3.59 -5.16
CA LEU A 38 9.11 3.92 -5.60
C LEU A 38 10.03 2.76 -5.20
N PRO A 39 10.71 2.10 -6.16
CA PRO A 39 11.63 1.00 -5.85
C PRO A 39 12.74 1.43 -4.90
N ALA A 40 13.13 0.55 -3.97
CA ALA A 40 14.15 0.84 -2.96
C ALA A 40 15.51 1.27 -3.54
N GLU A 41 15.83 0.84 -4.76
CA GLU A 41 17.05 1.29 -5.46
C GLU A 41 17.01 2.77 -5.87
N LEU A 42 15.81 3.35 -5.95
CA LEU A 42 15.57 4.77 -6.26
C LEU A 42 15.24 5.60 -5.01
N ASP A 43 14.96 4.96 -3.89
CA ASP A 43 14.64 5.63 -2.63
C ASP A 43 15.50 5.11 -1.48
N ARG A 44 16.68 5.70 -1.33
CA ARG A 44 17.58 5.37 -0.21
C ARG A 44 17.13 5.92 1.13
N SER A 45 16.20 6.86 1.14
CA SER A 45 15.66 7.46 2.37
C SER A 45 14.73 6.49 3.13
N ARG A 46 14.28 5.43 2.43
CA ARG A 46 13.36 4.44 2.99
C ARG A 46 13.95 3.05 2.94
N PRO A 47 14.28 2.45 4.08
CA PRO A 47 14.69 1.06 4.13
C PRO A 47 13.53 0.08 3.89
N LEU A 48 12.32 0.58 3.66
CA LEU A 48 11.09 -0.18 3.51
C LEU A 48 11.04 -0.85 2.14
N ASN A 49 11.38 -2.12 2.10
CA ASN A 49 11.34 -2.86 0.85
C ASN A 49 10.65 -4.20 1.05
N TYR A 50 9.32 -4.18 0.98
CA TYR A 50 8.52 -5.40 0.84
C TYR A 50 7.62 -5.29 -0.39
N SER A 51 7.29 -6.44 -0.94
CA SER A 51 6.51 -6.55 -2.15
C SER A 51 5.00 -6.56 -1.86
N ARG A 52 4.21 -6.30 -2.89
CA ARG A 52 2.76 -6.52 -2.86
C ARG A 52 2.40 -7.96 -2.50
N TYR A 53 3.24 -8.92 -2.87
CA TYR A 53 3.07 -10.31 -2.47
C TYR A 53 3.18 -10.49 -0.95
N GLU A 54 4.21 -9.91 -0.32
CA GLU A 54 4.40 -10.02 1.14
C GLU A 54 3.25 -9.33 1.88
N HIS A 55 2.77 -8.21 1.36
CA HIS A 55 1.57 -7.54 1.87
C HIS A 55 0.33 -8.44 1.74
N SER A 56 0.01 -8.95 0.55
CA SER A 56 -1.14 -9.81 0.30
C SER A 56 -1.13 -11.08 1.17
N VAL A 57 0.04 -11.71 1.32
CA VAL A 57 0.22 -12.84 2.23
C VAL A 57 -0.02 -12.40 3.68
N GLY A 58 0.49 -11.25 4.07
CA GLY A 58 0.30 -10.69 5.40
C GLY A 58 -1.16 -10.40 5.72
N VAL A 59 -1.89 -9.81 4.79
CA VAL A 59 -3.35 -9.57 4.93
C VAL A 59 -4.10 -10.89 5.16
N MET A 60 -3.82 -11.92 4.36
CA MET A 60 -4.39 -13.26 4.56
C MET A 60 -4.07 -13.81 5.97
N LEU A 61 -2.82 -13.69 6.42
CA LEU A 61 -2.40 -14.20 7.72
C LEU A 61 -3.02 -13.41 8.89
N LEU A 62 -3.17 -12.09 8.74
CA LEU A 62 -3.86 -11.26 9.72
C LEU A 62 -5.34 -11.63 9.82
N LEU A 63 -6.02 -11.78 8.68
CA LEU A 63 -7.41 -12.24 8.62
C LEU A 63 -7.58 -13.58 9.31
N ARG A 64 -6.66 -14.53 9.09
CA ARG A 64 -6.64 -15.83 9.77
C ARG A 64 -6.50 -15.68 11.29
N LYS A 65 -5.61 -14.81 11.77
CA LYS A 65 -5.46 -14.51 13.21
C LYS A 65 -6.73 -13.90 13.81
N LEU A 66 -7.43 -13.08 13.06
CA LEU A 66 -8.70 -12.46 13.47
C LEU A 66 -9.91 -13.41 13.35
N GLY A 67 -9.71 -14.66 12.92
CA GLY A 67 -10.77 -15.66 12.81
C GLY A 67 -11.70 -15.45 11.60
N ALA A 68 -11.26 -14.75 10.57
CA ALA A 68 -11.99 -14.60 9.30
C ALA A 68 -12.24 -15.98 8.65
N ASN A 69 -13.35 -16.13 7.93
CA ASN A 69 -13.62 -17.33 7.17
C ASN A 69 -12.64 -17.49 5.98
N GLU A 70 -12.65 -18.67 5.37
CA GLU A 70 -11.68 -18.99 4.30
C GLU A 70 -11.85 -18.11 3.06
N GLU A 71 -13.10 -17.77 2.68
CA GLU A 71 -13.35 -16.87 1.53
C GLU A 71 -12.75 -15.48 1.75
N GLU A 72 -12.90 -14.91 2.95
CA GLU A 72 -12.32 -13.63 3.32
C GLU A 72 -10.78 -13.67 3.34
N GLN A 73 -10.20 -14.78 3.83
CA GLN A 73 -8.75 -14.99 3.75
C GLN A 73 -8.25 -15.07 2.30
N LEU A 74 -8.99 -15.75 1.41
CA LEU A 74 -8.66 -15.84 -0.01
C LEU A 74 -8.82 -14.49 -0.71
N ALA A 75 -9.88 -13.74 -0.39
CA ALA A 75 -10.06 -12.38 -0.89
C ALA A 75 -8.88 -11.48 -0.46
N GLY A 76 -8.46 -11.56 0.81
CA GLY A 76 -7.28 -10.85 1.32
C GLY A 76 -5.97 -11.24 0.63
N LEU A 77 -5.79 -12.52 0.26
CA LEU A 77 -4.63 -12.95 -0.52
C LEU A 77 -4.63 -12.36 -1.93
N LEU A 78 -5.79 -12.07 -2.49
CA LEU A 78 -5.97 -11.75 -3.91
C LEU A 78 -6.31 -10.27 -4.16
N HIS A 79 -6.56 -9.44 -3.14
CA HIS A 79 -7.05 -8.08 -3.29
C HIS A 79 -6.12 -7.19 -4.14
N ASP A 80 -4.81 -7.45 -4.10
CA ASP A 80 -3.77 -6.65 -4.74
C ASP A 80 -3.21 -7.25 -6.05
N ILE A 81 -3.76 -8.38 -6.56
CA ILE A 81 -3.19 -9.06 -7.74
C ILE A 81 -3.19 -8.22 -9.02
N SER A 82 -4.04 -7.21 -9.11
CA SER A 82 -4.15 -6.28 -10.25
C SER A 82 -3.25 -5.06 -10.17
N HIS A 83 -2.49 -4.90 -9.07
CA HIS A 83 -1.63 -3.73 -8.91
C HIS A 83 -0.64 -3.56 -10.05
N THR A 84 -0.51 -2.31 -10.48
CA THR A 84 0.43 -1.91 -11.52
C THR A 84 1.86 -1.86 -10.98
N PRO A 85 2.89 -1.99 -11.83
CA PRO A 85 4.25 -1.61 -11.48
C PRO A 85 4.26 -0.21 -10.85
N PHE A 86 5.11 -0.02 -9.84
CA PHE A 86 5.26 1.23 -9.10
C PHE A 86 3.99 1.68 -8.37
N SER A 87 3.00 0.81 -8.23
CA SER A 87 1.81 1.07 -7.39
C SER A 87 1.23 2.47 -7.60
N HIS A 88 1.03 3.25 -6.54
CA HIS A 88 0.44 4.59 -6.61
C HIS A 88 1.26 5.64 -7.39
N THR A 89 2.50 5.38 -7.77
CA THR A 89 3.22 6.28 -8.68
C THR A 89 2.63 6.22 -10.09
N ALA A 90 2.09 5.07 -10.51
CA ALA A 90 1.37 4.96 -11.77
C ALA A 90 0.07 5.79 -11.80
N ASP A 91 -0.62 5.95 -10.65
CA ASP A 91 -1.80 6.80 -10.55
C ASP A 91 -1.51 8.26 -10.94
N MET A 92 -0.31 8.77 -10.62
CA MET A 92 0.12 10.12 -11.00
C MET A 92 0.16 10.32 -12.52
N LEU A 93 0.51 9.28 -13.29
CA LEU A 93 0.59 9.36 -14.75
C LEU A 93 -0.78 9.45 -15.41
N PHE A 94 -1.77 8.82 -14.82
CA PHE A 94 -3.12 8.73 -15.38
C PHE A 94 -4.08 9.78 -14.79
N GLY A 95 -3.56 10.74 -14.00
CA GLY A 95 -4.34 11.85 -13.45
C GLY A 95 -5.24 11.49 -12.26
N SER A 96 -5.07 10.30 -11.70
CA SER A 96 -5.90 9.78 -10.61
C SER A 96 -5.18 9.66 -9.27
N TYR A 97 -4.09 10.41 -9.06
CA TYR A 97 -3.28 10.30 -7.84
C TYR A 97 -4.05 10.57 -6.54
N ALA A 98 -4.93 11.58 -6.56
CA ALA A 98 -5.75 11.90 -5.38
C ALA A 98 -6.81 10.82 -5.10
N GLU A 99 -7.26 10.10 -6.12
CA GLU A 99 -8.28 9.05 -6.02
C GLU A 99 -7.65 7.68 -5.77
N GLN A 100 -6.43 7.43 -6.30
CA GLN A 100 -5.70 6.16 -6.20
C GLN A 100 -6.54 4.94 -6.63
N GLY A 101 -7.37 5.12 -7.66
CA GLY A 101 -8.39 4.15 -8.08
C GLY A 101 -8.04 3.34 -9.34
N LEU A 102 -6.81 3.47 -9.89
CA LEU A 102 -6.44 2.75 -11.12
C LEU A 102 -6.49 1.23 -10.92
N GLN A 103 -5.94 0.75 -9.81
CA GLN A 103 -5.94 -0.67 -9.45
C GLN A 103 -7.37 -1.21 -9.31
N ASP A 104 -8.26 -0.48 -8.63
CA ASP A 104 -9.65 -0.91 -8.43
C ASP A 104 -10.40 -1.05 -9.75
N SER A 105 -10.17 -0.13 -10.69
CA SER A 105 -10.78 -0.17 -12.03
C SER A 105 -10.31 -1.37 -12.88
N LEU A 106 -9.11 -1.88 -12.61
CA LEU A 106 -8.53 -3.02 -13.32
C LEU A 106 -8.85 -4.37 -12.66
N HIS A 107 -9.18 -4.37 -11.36
CA HIS A 107 -9.20 -5.58 -10.54
C HIS A 107 -10.15 -6.65 -11.07
N GLU A 108 -11.40 -6.30 -11.32
CA GLU A 108 -12.41 -7.26 -11.79
C GLU A 108 -12.02 -7.91 -13.14
N SER A 109 -11.57 -7.08 -14.09
CA SER A 109 -11.18 -7.56 -15.42
C SER A 109 -9.92 -8.42 -15.38
N TYR A 110 -8.94 -8.03 -14.55
CA TYR A 110 -7.71 -8.78 -14.35
C TYR A 110 -7.98 -10.12 -13.67
N PHE A 111 -8.84 -10.14 -12.65
CA PHE A 111 -9.22 -11.34 -11.91
C PHE A 111 -9.88 -12.39 -12.82
N LYS A 112 -10.83 -11.97 -13.69
CA LYS A 112 -11.58 -12.86 -14.59
C LYS A 112 -10.74 -13.44 -15.74
N ASN A 113 -9.63 -12.85 -16.09
CA ASN A 113 -8.86 -13.21 -17.29
C ASN A 113 -7.53 -13.91 -16.98
N ASN A 114 -7.40 -14.56 -15.80
CA ASN A 114 -6.18 -15.27 -15.45
C ASN A 114 -6.45 -16.59 -14.72
N GLU A 115 -5.38 -17.32 -14.39
CA GLU A 115 -5.47 -18.66 -13.78
C GLU A 115 -6.06 -18.67 -12.36
N VAL A 116 -6.10 -17.53 -11.64
CA VAL A 116 -6.66 -17.43 -10.29
C VAL A 116 -8.13 -17.80 -10.30
N GLU A 117 -8.90 -17.26 -11.25
CA GLU A 117 -10.31 -17.61 -11.43
C GLU A 117 -10.49 -19.11 -11.66
N ALA A 118 -9.69 -19.71 -12.52
CA ALA A 118 -9.75 -21.14 -12.82
C ALA A 118 -9.39 -22.02 -11.59
N ILE A 119 -8.42 -21.59 -10.78
CA ILE A 119 -8.06 -22.27 -9.53
C ILE A 119 -9.24 -22.25 -8.56
N LEU A 120 -9.82 -21.08 -8.32
CA LEU A 120 -10.95 -20.90 -7.40
C LEU A 120 -12.18 -21.71 -7.83
N LYS A 121 -12.59 -21.62 -9.10
CA LYS A 121 -13.72 -22.39 -9.66
C LYS A 121 -13.52 -23.89 -9.49
N ARG A 122 -12.31 -24.40 -9.80
CA ARG A 122 -11.98 -25.82 -9.64
C ARG A 122 -12.05 -26.29 -8.19
N ARG A 123 -11.84 -25.38 -7.23
CA ARG A 123 -11.92 -25.62 -5.80
C ARG A 123 -13.31 -25.35 -5.20
N GLY A 124 -14.30 -24.94 -6.02
CA GLY A 124 -15.68 -24.73 -5.61
C GLY A 124 -15.99 -23.38 -4.96
N TYR A 125 -15.11 -22.39 -5.13
CA TYR A 125 -15.33 -21.04 -4.58
C TYR A 125 -16.11 -20.15 -5.55
N ASP A 126 -16.90 -19.25 -5.00
CA ASP A 126 -17.56 -18.17 -5.75
C ASP A 126 -16.55 -17.06 -6.08
N THR A 127 -16.11 -17.05 -7.33
CA THR A 127 -15.12 -16.10 -7.82
C THR A 127 -15.62 -14.67 -7.85
N SER A 128 -16.92 -14.46 -8.06
CA SER A 128 -17.51 -13.12 -8.07
C SER A 128 -17.52 -12.49 -6.69
N ARG A 129 -17.66 -13.31 -5.66
CA ARG A 129 -17.60 -12.87 -4.27
C ARG A 129 -16.17 -12.57 -3.85
N ILE A 130 -15.23 -13.49 -4.12
CA ILE A 130 -13.81 -13.34 -3.73
C ILE A 130 -13.14 -12.17 -4.45
N SER A 131 -13.53 -11.87 -5.68
CA SER A 131 -12.99 -10.71 -6.43
C SER A 131 -13.53 -9.35 -5.97
N ASN A 132 -14.40 -9.31 -4.97
CA ASN A 132 -14.93 -8.06 -4.43
C ASN A 132 -14.56 -7.91 -2.94
N PRO A 133 -13.42 -7.27 -2.63
CA PRO A 133 -12.95 -7.08 -1.25
C PRO A 133 -13.95 -6.36 -0.34
N GLU A 134 -14.78 -5.46 -0.89
CA GLU A 134 -15.77 -4.69 -0.11
C GLU A 134 -16.87 -5.55 0.52
N LEU A 135 -17.04 -6.81 0.06
CA LEU A 135 -17.99 -7.75 0.67
C LEU A 135 -17.49 -8.36 1.98
N PHE A 136 -16.24 -8.10 2.36
CA PHE A 136 -15.57 -8.71 3.49
C PHE A 136 -15.17 -7.66 4.52
N SER A 137 -15.89 -7.64 5.62
CA SER A 137 -15.85 -6.55 6.60
C SER A 137 -14.55 -6.45 7.42
N LEU A 138 -13.80 -7.55 7.56
CA LEU A 138 -12.47 -7.49 8.17
C LEU A 138 -11.40 -7.11 7.16
N LEU A 139 -11.59 -7.44 5.88
CA LEU A 139 -10.63 -7.18 4.82
C LEU A 139 -10.59 -5.71 4.43
N GLU A 140 -11.77 -5.14 4.08
CA GLU A 140 -11.86 -3.77 3.56
C GLU A 140 -12.97 -2.98 4.27
N ARG A 141 -12.63 -1.74 4.65
CA ARG A 141 -13.55 -0.77 5.23
C ARG A 141 -13.17 0.65 4.81
N LYS A 142 -14.19 1.49 4.66
CA LYS A 142 -13.97 2.92 4.39
C LYS A 142 -13.25 3.57 5.56
N SER A 143 -12.32 4.47 5.25
CA SER A 143 -11.71 5.34 6.27
C SER A 143 -12.83 6.09 7.04
N PRO A 144 -12.69 6.26 8.37
CA PRO A 144 -11.51 6.00 9.19
C PRO A 144 -11.48 4.63 9.91
N ASP A 145 -12.34 3.70 9.54
CA ASP A 145 -12.39 2.38 10.18
C ASP A 145 -11.14 1.55 9.86
N LEU A 146 -10.78 0.65 10.79
CA LEU A 146 -9.70 -0.30 10.58
C LEU A 146 -10.17 -1.47 9.70
N CYS A 147 -9.26 -1.96 8.86
CA CYS A 147 -9.42 -3.17 8.08
C CYS A 147 -8.07 -3.89 7.97
N ALA A 148 -8.07 -5.16 7.57
CA ALA A 148 -6.85 -5.97 7.54
C ALA A 148 -5.83 -5.45 6.52
N ASP A 149 -6.28 -4.93 5.37
CA ASP A 149 -5.41 -4.26 4.40
C ASP A 149 -4.68 -3.08 5.06
N ARG A 150 -5.42 -2.14 5.65
CA ARG A 150 -4.86 -0.95 6.29
C ARG A 150 -3.93 -1.28 7.45
N LEU A 151 -4.28 -2.27 8.24
CA LEU A 151 -3.45 -2.73 9.35
C LEU A 151 -2.16 -3.38 8.87
N ASP A 152 -2.20 -4.26 7.86
CA ASP A 152 -1.00 -4.96 7.41
C ASP A 152 0.08 -3.98 6.93
N TYR A 153 -0.26 -3.06 6.00
CA TYR A 153 0.74 -2.15 5.48
C TYR A 153 1.26 -1.19 6.57
N SER A 154 0.40 -0.68 7.44
CA SER A 154 0.84 0.26 8.48
C SER A 154 1.65 -0.41 9.59
N LEU A 155 1.31 -1.62 10.00
CA LEU A 155 2.11 -2.39 10.97
C LEU A 155 3.49 -2.73 10.40
N ARG A 156 3.59 -3.08 9.10
CA ARG A 156 4.87 -3.30 8.43
C ARG A 156 5.70 -2.02 8.38
N ASP A 157 5.09 -0.91 7.98
CA ASP A 157 5.77 0.38 7.88
C ASP A 157 6.24 0.87 9.25
N LEU A 158 5.43 0.73 10.29
CA LEU A 158 5.83 1.05 11.67
C LEU A 158 6.97 0.17 12.20
N ALA A 159 6.95 -1.12 11.87
CA ALA A 159 8.03 -2.02 12.26
C ALA A 159 9.35 -1.66 11.57
N TYR A 160 9.30 -1.32 10.30
CA TYR A 160 10.48 -0.83 9.58
C TYR A 160 10.99 0.51 10.13
N ALA A 161 10.09 1.42 10.48
CA ALA A 161 10.42 2.67 11.15
C ALA A 161 10.89 2.46 12.60
N LYS A 162 10.96 1.20 13.07
CA LYS A 162 11.36 0.80 14.44
C LYS A 162 10.52 1.45 15.54
N GLN A 163 9.25 1.72 15.24
CA GLN A 163 8.30 2.30 16.21
C GLN A 163 7.60 1.23 17.04
N ILE A 164 7.46 0.01 16.51
CA ILE A 164 6.74 -1.10 17.15
C ILE A 164 7.41 -2.45 16.87
N ASP A 165 7.07 -3.45 17.70
CA ASP A 165 7.08 -4.86 17.30
C ASP A 165 5.67 -5.24 16.83
N PRO A 166 5.47 -5.54 15.54
CA PRO A 166 4.14 -5.84 15.01
C PRO A 166 3.52 -7.08 15.65
N LYS A 167 4.32 -8.03 16.14
CA LYS A 167 3.82 -9.23 16.81
C LYS A 167 3.14 -8.90 18.14
N GLU A 168 3.64 -7.90 18.86
CA GLU A 168 3.01 -7.43 20.08
C GLU A 168 1.73 -6.66 19.76
N GLU A 169 1.75 -5.72 18.82
CA GLU A 169 0.57 -4.93 18.48
C GLU A 169 -0.62 -5.79 18.02
N VAL A 170 -0.37 -6.84 17.24
CA VAL A 170 -1.42 -7.76 16.76
C VAL A 170 -2.10 -8.54 17.89
N ARG A 171 -1.45 -8.72 19.04
CA ARG A 171 -2.07 -9.40 20.19
C ARG A 171 -3.20 -8.60 20.82
N HIS A 172 -3.21 -7.30 20.62
CA HIS A 172 -4.20 -6.36 21.12
C HIS A 172 -5.38 -6.15 20.18
N LEU A 173 -5.41 -6.85 19.02
CA LEU A 173 -6.49 -6.79 18.05
C LEU A 173 -7.51 -7.89 18.30
N LEU A 174 -8.78 -7.51 18.31
CA LEU A 174 -9.94 -8.38 18.46
C LEU A 174 -10.85 -8.24 17.25
N ASN A 175 -11.51 -9.33 16.87
CA ASN A 175 -12.63 -9.32 15.95
C ASN A 175 -13.93 -9.35 16.75
N LEU A 176 -14.70 -8.28 16.72
CA LEU A 176 -16.03 -8.21 17.32
C LEU A 176 -17.07 -8.06 16.20
N ASN A 177 -17.73 -9.17 15.86
CA ASN A 177 -18.80 -9.21 14.85
C ASN A 177 -18.40 -8.63 13.49
N GLY A 178 -17.17 -8.91 13.03
CA GLY A 178 -16.65 -8.40 11.76
C GLY A 178 -16.06 -6.98 11.84
N GLU A 179 -15.86 -6.46 13.04
CA GLU A 179 -15.12 -5.21 13.27
C GLU A 179 -13.79 -5.50 13.97
N ILE A 180 -12.73 -4.84 13.50
CA ILE A 180 -11.43 -4.89 14.17
C ILE A 180 -11.39 -3.81 15.24
N VAL A 181 -11.19 -4.24 16.49
CA VAL A 181 -11.12 -3.36 17.65
C VAL A 181 -9.87 -3.68 18.48
N PHE A 182 -9.38 -2.71 19.23
CA PHE A 182 -8.33 -2.93 20.23
C PHE A 182 -8.95 -3.43 21.55
N ASP A 183 -8.16 -4.17 22.32
CA ASP A 183 -8.54 -4.67 23.64
C ASP A 183 -8.59 -3.56 24.71
N SER A 184 -7.99 -2.39 24.43
CA SER A 184 -7.95 -1.26 25.36
C SER A 184 -7.88 0.10 24.66
N GLU A 185 -8.30 1.15 25.38
CA GLU A 185 -8.17 2.55 24.98
C GLU A 185 -6.72 2.93 24.68
N GLU A 186 -5.80 2.52 25.54
CA GLU A 186 -4.38 2.84 25.42
C GLU A 186 -3.80 2.37 24.09
N HIS A 187 -4.05 1.11 23.70
CA HIS A 187 -3.56 0.55 22.45
C HIS A 187 -4.22 1.21 21.23
N ALA A 188 -5.51 1.51 21.30
CA ALA A 188 -6.22 2.21 20.23
C ALA A 188 -5.65 3.61 19.97
N ILE A 189 -5.47 4.41 21.02
CA ILE A 189 -4.91 5.77 20.91
C ILE A 189 -3.45 5.73 20.47
N LYS A 190 -2.64 4.83 21.03
CA LYS A 190 -1.24 4.62 20.64
C LYS A 190 -1.13 4.32 19.15
N TYR A 191 -1.90 3.33 18.66
CA TYR A 191 -1.88 2.98 17.25
C TYR A 191 -2.35 4.13 16.36
N GLY A 192 -3.42 4.84 16.73
CA GLY A 192 -3.89 6.00 16.00
C GLY A 192 -2.83 7.09 15.85
N LYS A 193 -2.10 7.42 16.93
CA LYS A 193 -0.99 8.38 16.90
C LYS A 193 0.16 7.92 15.99
N LEU A 194 0.49 6.63 16.03
CA LEU A 194 1.51 6.05 15.17
C LEU A 194 1.09 6.04 13.70
N PHE A 195 -0.18 5.88 13.40
CA PHE A 195 -0.69 6.02 12.03
C PHE A 195 -0.53 7.45 11.50
N ILE A 196 -0.83 8.48 12.32
CA ILE A 196 -0.58 9.89 11.95
C ILE A 196 0.93 10.17 11.79
N TYR A 197 1.78 9.52 12.58
CA TYR A 197 3.24 9.57 12.35
C TYR A 197 3.61 9.05 10.96
N LEU A 198 3.05 7.90 10.52
CA LEU A 198 3.29 7.39 9.17
C LEU A 198 2.78 8.34 8.09
N GLU A 199 1.62 8.95 8.30
CA GLU A 199 1.07 9.93 7.36
C GLU A 199 2.04 11.10 7.16
N ARG A 200 2.50 11.71 8.25
CA ARG A 200 3.36 12.88 8.21
C ARG A 200 4.78 12.60 7.73
N GLU A 201 5.38 11.50 8.20
CA GLU A 201 6.78 11.19 7.89
C GLU A 201 6.94 10.46 6.54
N PHE A 202 5.88 9.76 6.08
CA PHE A 202 6.02 8.90 4.91
C PHE A 202 4.97 9.17 3.82
N TYR A 203 3.66 9.05 4.12
CA TYR A 203 2.66 9.01 3.05
C TYR A 203 2.38 10.38 2.46
N ALA A 204 2.16 11.39 3.29
CA ALA A 204 1.94 12.78 2.92
C ALA A 204 3.19 13.68 3.01
N ASN A 205 4.36 13.12 3.34
CA ASN A 205 5.60 13.88 3.41
C ASN A 205 5.92 14.55 2.06
N ARG A 206 6.20 15.86 2.10
CA ARG A 206 6.45 16.71 0.92
C ARG A 206 7.51 16.14 -0.01
N ASP A 207 8.66 15.78 0.54
CA ASP A 207 9.81 15.33 -0.26
C ASP A 207 9.54 13.94 -0.86
N ASN A 208 8.82 13.09 -0.13
CA ASN A 208 8.43 11.78 -0.63
C ASN A 208 7.41 11.85 -1.78
N ILE A 209 6.45 12.79 -1.71
CA ILE A 209 5.50 13.02 -2.80
C ILE A 209 6.26 13.58 -4.01
N ALA A 210 7.17 14.53 -3.79
CA ALA A 210 7.96 15.12 -4.85
C ALA A 210 8.87 14.10 -5.55
N ARG A 211 9.49 13.16 -4.82
CA ARG A 211 10.28 12.05 -5.38
C ARG A 211 9.43 11.14 -6.26
N ARG A 212 8.26 10.73 -5.78
CA ARG A 212 7.31 9.94 -6.58
C ARG A 212 6.86 10.68 -7.83
N TYR A 213 6.59 11.99 -7.71
CA TYR A 213 6.19 12.82 -8.84
C TYR A 213 7.31 12.92 -9.88
N ALA A 214 8.55 13.19 -9.47
CA ALA A 214 9.69 13.22 -10.38
C ALA A 214 9.88 11.88 -11.11
N PHE A 215 9.72 10.76 -10.39
CA PHE A 215 9.76 9.43 -11.01
C PHE A 215 8.60 9.22 -11.98
N ALA A 216 7.39 9.67 -11.66
CA ALA A 216 6.26 9.63 -12.59
C ALA A 216 6.54 10.43 -13.87
N ILE A 217 7.24 11.58 -13.79
CA ILE A 217 7.69 12.33 -14.97
C ILE A 217 8.67 11.50 -15.80
N ALA A 218 9.63 10.81 -15.19
CA ALA A 218 10.54 9.92 -15.92
C ALA A 218 9.80 8.78 -16.64
N LEU A 219 8.80 8.15 -15.97
CA LEU A 219 7.94 7.14 -16.57
C LEU A 219 7.11 7.72 -17.73
N LYS A 220 6.61 8.94 -17.58
CA LYS A 220 5.87 9.63 -18.63
C LYS A 220 6.74 9.86 -19.86
N TYR A 221 7.96 10.36 -19.70
CA TYR A 221 8.91 10.51 -20.80
C TYR A 221 9.19 9.16 -21.50
N ALA A 222 9.36 8.08 -20.72
CA ALA A 222 9.60 6.76 -21.27
C ALA A 222 8.40 6.25 -22.08
N LEU A 223 7.18 6.53 -21.64
CA LEU A 223 5.95 6.18 -22.33
C LEU A 223 5.81 7.01 -23.64
N ASP A 224 5.97 8.32 -23.55
CA ASP A 224 5.85 9.25 -24.70
C ASP A 224 6.89 8.96 -25.78
N LYS A 225 8.07 8.45 -25.42
CA LYS A 225 9.14 8.03 -26.35
C LYS A 225 9.02 6.58 -26.82
N GLY A 226 8.01 5.85 -26.37
CA GLY A 226 7.80 4.44 -26.76
C GLY A 226 8.85 3.46 -26.22
N ILE A 227 9.60 3.83 -25.17
CA ILE A 227 10.56 2.96 -24.49
C ILE A 227 9.82 1.89 -23.71
N ILE A 228 8.72 2.26 -23.09
CA ILE A 228 7.77 1.37 -22.43
C ILE A 228 6.38 1.54 -23.04
N SER A 229 5.61 0.46 -23.06
CA SER A 229 4.23 0.49 -23.50
C SER A 229 3.28 0.72 -22.31
N LYS A 230 2.04 1.15 -22.61
CA LYS A 230 0.98 1.23 -21.61
C LYS A 230 0.69 -0.13 -20.98
N GLU A 231 0.74 -1.22 -21.78
CA GLU A 231 0.49 -2.58 -21.30
C GLU A 231 1.56 -3.01 -20.28
N GLU A 232 2.84 -2.71 -20.53
CA GLU A 232 3.92 -2.98 -19.59
C GLU A 232 3.75 -2.19 -18.29
N LEU A 233 3.30 -0.93 -18.38
CA LEU A 233 3.05 -0.10 -17.20
C LEU A 233 1.82 -0.57 -16.40
N LEU A 234 0.87 -1.25 -17.03
CA LEU A 234 -0.30 -1.81 -16.33
C LEU A 234 -0.06 -3.21 -15.78
N PHE A 235 0.65 -4.07 -16.52
CA PHE A 235 0.71 -5.51 -16.22
C PHE A 235 2.13 -6.08 -16.11
N GLY A 236 3.16 -5.28 -16.30
CA GLY A 236 4.55 -5.66 -16.14
C GLY A 236 4.99 -5.77 -14.68
N VAL A 237 6.30 -5.66 -14.45
CA VAL A 237 6.94 -5.64 -13.13
C VAL A 237 7.96 -4.51 -13.04
N ASP A 238 8.25 -4.03 -11.84
CA ASP A 238 9.10 -2.86 -11.60
C ASP A 238 10.47 -2.99 -12.28
N LYS A 239 11.12 -4.14 -12.08
CA LYS A 239 12.49 -4.36 -12.57
C LYS A 239 12.62 -4.28 -14.09
N ASP A 240 11.67 -4.84 -14.83
CA ASP A 240 11.75 -4.87 -16.30
C ASP A 240 11.62 -3.47 -16.88
N ILE A 241 10.72 -2.66 -16.31
CA ILE A 241 10.53 -1.26 -16.70
C ILE A 241 11.78 -0.44 -16.35
N ILE A 242 12.32 -0.57 -15.14
CA ILE A 242 13.54 0.13 -14.72
C ILE A 242 14.71 -0.20 -15.64
N ASN A 243 14.90 -1.46 -16.02
CA ASN A 243 15.94 -1.87 -16.95
C ASN A 243 15.77 -1.17 -18.31
N LYS A 244 14.58 -1.21 -18.91
CA LYS A 244 14.31 -0.53 -20.19
C LYS A 244 14.58 0.96 -20.14
N ILE A 245 14.18 1.62 -19.05
CA ILE A 245 14.39 3.05 -18.86
C ILE A 245 15.89 3.36 -18.73
N ASN A 246 16.64 2.56 -17.97
CA ASN A 246 18.09 2.72 -17.81
C ASN A 246 18.81 2.54 -19.15
N ASP A 247 18.44 1.54 -19.93
CA ASP A 247 19.06 1.20 -21.22
C ASP A 247 18.70 2.20 -22.33
N SER A 248 17.70 3.05 -22.12
CA SER A 248 17.25 4.04 -23.10
C SER A 248 18.30 5.11 -23.43
N GLY A 249 19.19 5.40 -22.49
CA GLY A 249 20.20 6.46 -22.62
C GLY A 249 19.65 7.89 -22.73
N ILE A 250 18.32 8.07 -22.57
CA ILE A 250 17.69 9.39 -22.65
C ILE A 250 18.08 10.22 -21.43
N ARG A 251 18.71 11.37 -21.67
CA ARG A 251 19.31 12.19 -20.63
C ARG A 251 18.32 12.63 -19.56
N GLU A 252 17.13 13.10 -19.96
CA GLU A 252 16.10 13.58 -19.04
C GLU A 252 15.64 12.50 -18.08
N ILE A 253 15.49 11.28 -18.58
CA ILE A 253 15.09 10.11 -17.78
C ILE A 253 16.22 9.70 -16.85
N THR A 254 17.41 9.47 -17.41
CA THR A 254 18.56 8.99 -16.63
C THR A 254 19.05 9.99 -15.60
N SER A 255 18.89 11.30 -15.84
CA SER A 255 19.19 12.35 -14.86
C SER A 255 18.28 12.22 -13.63
N ILE A 256 16.96 12.12 -13.84
CA ILE A 256 16.00 11.94 -12.74
C ILE A 256 16.29 10.66 -11.94
N LEU A 257 16.51 9.52 -12.62
CA LEU A 257 16.79 8.26 -11.94
C LEU A 257 18.10 8.31 -11.13
N ASN A 258 19.13 8.92 -11.70
CA ASN A 258 20.42 9.08 -11.02
C ASN A 258 20.33 10.04 -9.83
N ALA A 259 19.55 11.10 -9.95
CA ALA A 259 19.31 12.04 -8.85
C ALA A 259 18.60 11.34 -7.69
N LEU A 260 17.57 10.53 -7.97
CA LEU A 260 16.87 9.73 -6.94
C LEU A 260 17.81 8.72 -6.26
N ARG A 261 18.66 8.01 -7.03
CA ARG A 261 19.62 7.03 -6.50
C ARG A 261 20.71 7.65 -5.65
N LYS A 262 21.19 8.85 -6.04
CA LYS A 262 22.33 9.51 -5.38
C LYS A 262 21.91 10.51 -4.32
N ASP A 263 20.60 10.70 -4.14
CA ASP A 263 20.02 11.74 -3.28
C ASP A 263 20.41 13.18 -3.71
N ASP A 264 20.67 13.36 -5.02
CA ASP A 264 20.85 14.69 -5.64
C ASP A 264 19.49 15.26 -6.02
N PHE A 265 18.67 15.45 -5.00
CA PHE A 265 17.25 15.79 -5.11
C PHE A 265 16.91 16.94 -4.16
N GLU A 266 16.28 17.98 -4.65
CA GLU A 266 15.94 19.15 -3.86
C GLU A 266 14.51 19.60 -4.12
N VAL A 267 13.79 19.91 -3.05
CA VAL A 267 12.42 20.43 -3.08
C VAL A 267 12.41 21.84 -2.48
N ARG A 268 12.09 22.84 -3.29
CA ARG A 268 11.97 24.25 -2.90
C ARG A 268 10.54 24.72 -3.05
N GLU A 269 10.23 25.92 -2.56
CA GLU A 269 8.98 26.61 -2.89
C GLU A 269 8.90 26.90 -4.40
N GLY A 270 7.70 26.75 -4.98
CA GLY A 270 7.47 26.90 -6.40
C GLY A 270 6.00 26.95 -6.79
N SER A 271 5.71 26.70 -8.06
CA SER A 271 4.36 26.78 -8.63
C SER A 271 3.66 25.44 -8.80
N LEU A 272 4.38 24.33 -8.77
CA LEU A 272 3.81 22.98 -8.89
C LEU A 272 3.00 22.64 -7.63
N GLU A 273 1.72 22.36 -7.80
CA GLU A 273 0.86 21.91 -6.72
C GLU A 273 0.94 20.39 -6.58
N LEU A 274 1.35 19.93 -5.40
CA LEU A 274 1.34 18.52 -5.00
C LEU A 274 0.39 18.35 -3.83
N LYS A 275 -0.51 17.37 -3.92
CA LYS A 275 -1.47 17.03 -2.85
C LYS A 275 -1.34 15.57 -2.47
N ALA A 276 -1.47 15.28 -1.19
CA ALA A 276 -1.68 13.94 -0.68
C ALA A 276 -3.17 13.64 -0.53
N LYS A 277 -3.53 12.37 -0.55
CA LYS A 277 -4.85 11.93 -0.06
C LYS A 277 -4.77 11.88 1.46
N PRO A 278 -5.57 12.69 2.19
CA PRO A 278 -5.55 12.63 3.65
C PRO A 278 -5.88 11.22 4.15
N ARG A 279 -5.04 10.67 5.00
CA ARG A 279 -5.22 9.34 5.58
C ARG A 279 -5.18 9.43 7.09
N TYR A 280 -6.22 8.93 7.72
CA TYR A 280 -6.30 8.80 9.17
C TYR A 280 -7.15 7.60 9.56
N VAL A 281 -7.03 7.19 10.78
CA VAL A 281 -7.84 6.12 11.37
C VAL A 281 -8.51 6.63 12.64
N ASN A 282 -9.65 6.03 13.00
CA ASN A 282 -10.29 6.23 14.30
C ASN A 282 -10.44 4.85 14.97
N PRO A 283 -9.36 4.32 15.55
CA PRO A 283 -9.37 2.98 16.11
C PRO A 283 -10.46 2.82 17.17
N LYS A 284 -11.21 1.73 17.06
CA LYS A 284 -12.20 1.30 18.04
C LYS A 284 -11.54 0.45 19.13
N PHE A 285 -12.09 0.47 20.34
CA PHE A 285 -11.62 -0.36 21.43
C PHE A 285 -12.79 -0.83 22.31
N LEU A 286 -12.53 -1.91 23.02
CA LEU A 286 -13.50 -2.48 23.97
C LEU A 286 -13.36 -1.79 25.34
N ASP A 287 -14.39 -1.06 25.74
CA ASP A 287 -14.50 -0.44 27.06
C ASP A 287 -15.68 -1.02 27.85
N SER A 288 -15.38 -1.78 28.89
CA SER A 288 -16.39 -2.35 29.82
C SER A 288 -17.57 -3.01 29.09
N GLY A 289 -17.29 -3.72 27.97
CA GLY A 289 -18.28 -4.42 27.15
C GLY A 289 -18.97 -3.54 26.09
N ARG A 290 -18.55 -2.30 25.91
CA ARG A 290 -19.00 -1.39 24.85
C ARG A 290 -17.86 -1.06 23.91
N ILE A 291 -18.20 -0.74 22.66
CA ILE A 291 -17.23 -0.24 21.68
C ILE A 291 -17.22 1.29 21.77
N SER A 292 -16.04 1.85 21.98
CA SER A 292 -15.74 3.28 21.94
C SER A 292 -14.67 3.56 20.89
N THR A 293 -14.45 4.82 20.54
CA THR A 293 -13.43 5.21 19.53
C THR A 293 -12.32 6.07 20.16
N ALA A 294 -11.12 6.00 19.60
CA ALA A 294 -9.96 6.75 20.07
C ALA A 294 -10.21 8.28 20.04
N MET A 295 -10.94 8.79 19.03
CA MET A 295 -11.25 10.22 18.94
C MET A 295 -12.31 10.67 19.97
N GLU A 296 -13.21 9.79 20.41
CA GLU A 296 -14.15 10.07 21.49
C GLU A 296 -13.44 10.11 22.84
N ALA A 297 -12.56 9.15 23.08
CA ALA A 297 -11.86 9.00 24.36
C ALA A 297 -10.74 10.03 24.55
N SER A 298 -10.08 10.49 23.46
CA SER A 298 -8.92 11.38 23.52
C SER A 298 -9.10 12.67 22.71
N PRO A 299 -9.42 13.81 23.37
CA PRO A 299 -9.46 15.12 22.71
C PRO A 299 -8.14 15.49 22.03
N SER A 300 -7.00 15.15 22.62
CA SER A 300 -5.68 15.42 22.04
C SER A 300 -5.41 14.59 20.78
N TYR A 301 -5.92 13.36 20.71
CA TYR A 301 -5.83 12.56 19.50
C TYR A 301 -6.74 13.10 18.40
N ARG A 302 -7.96 13.51 18.75
CA ARG A 302 -8.88 14.17 17.81
C ARG A 302 -8.26 15.41 17.18
N GLU A 303 -7.69 16.30 17.99
CA GLU A 303 -7.01 17.52 17.53
C GLU A 303 -5.83 17.18 16.59
N LEU A 304 -5.05 16.16 16.91
CA LEU A 304 -3.95 15.68 16.08
C LEU A 304 -4.44 15.24 14.69
N VAL A 305 -5.55 14.48 14.62
CA VAL A 305 -6.17 14.02 13.36
C VAL A 305 -6.69 15.21 12.55
N GLU A 306 -7.44 16.13 13.19
CA GLU A 306 -8.02 17.30 12.52
C GLU A 306 -6.94 18.21 11.91
N ASN A 307 -5.82 18.39 12.63
CA ASN A 307 -4.69 19.17 12.13
C ASN A 307 -4.00 18.45 10.95
N SER A 308 -3.81 17.13 11.02
CA SER A 308 -3.24 16.37 9.90
C SER A 308 -4.10 16.48 8.63
N ILE A 309 -5.41 16.33 8.75
CA ILE A 309 -6.34 16.47 7.61
C ILE A 309 -6.24 17.85 6.97
N LYS A 310 -6.15 18.92 7.79
CA LYS A 310 -6.01 20.30 7.26
C LYS A 310 -4.71 20.47 6.49
N GLU A 311 -3.58 19.99 7.03
CA GLU A 311 -2.26 20.06 6.39
C GLU A 311 -2.28 19.35 5.02
N ASP A 312 -2.77 18.12 4.96
CA ASP A 312 -2.83 17.31 3.74
C ASP A 312 -3.76 17.93 2.67
N THR A 313 -4.87 18.54 3.10
CA THR A 313 -5.84 19.19 2.20
C THR A 313 -5.25 20.42 1.52
N VAL A 314 -4.41 21.18 2.21
CA VAL A 314 -3.71 22.35 1.65
C VAL A 314 -2.70 21.89 0.60
N GLY A 315 -1.98 20.81 0.87
CA GLY A 315 -0.91 20.30 0.01
C GLY A 315 0.30 21.23 -0.04
N TYR A 316 1.13 21.06 -1.06
CA TYR A 316 2.41 21.75 -1.19
C TYR A 316 2.52 22.46 -2.53
N ARG A 317 3.13 23.65 -2.52
CA ARG A 317 3.57 24.37 -3.73
C ARG A 317 5.07 24.27 -3.83
N VAL A 318 5.56 23.55 -4.83
CA VAL A 318 6.98 23.18 -4.93
C VAL A 318 7.57 23.44 -6.31
N LYS A 319 8.90 23.54 -6.34
CA LYS A 319 9.75 23.34 -7.50
C LYS A 319 10.73 22.23 -7.16
N ILE A 320 10.92 21.28 -8.07
CA ILE A 320 11.76 20.11 -7.84
C ILE A 320 12.98 20.22 -8.73
N ARG A 321 14.17 20.01 -8.15
CA ARG A 321 15.41 19.76 -8.89
C ARG A 321 15.82 18.30 -8.69
N ALA A 322 15.95 17.58 -9.80
CA ALA A 322 16.41 16.20 -9.84
C ALA A 322 17.64 16.10 -10.77
N GLY A 323 18.83 16.19 -10.20
CA GLY A 323 20.07 16.34 -10.96
C GLY A 323 20.07 17.64 -11.75
N ASP A 324 20.15 17.56 -13.08
CA ASP A 324 20.10 18.68 -14.02
C ASP A 324 18.68 18.95 -14.57
N VAL A 325 17.65 18.26 -14.09
CA VAL A 325 16.24 18.45 -14.49
C VAL A 325 15.51 19.28 -13.45
N GLU A 326 14.83 20.33 -13.91
CA GLU A 326 13.90 21.13 -13.10
C GLU A 326 12.45 20.81 -13.49
N ILE A 327 11.56 20.66 -12.48
CA ILE A 327 10.16 20.33 -12.62
C ILE A 327 9.34 21.32 -11.76
N GLY A 328 8.36 22.00 -12.37
CA GLY A 328 7.48 22.95 -11.69
C GLY A 328 7.62 24.38 -12.12
#